data_64d0650876284f55eb13a23f97306889
#
_entry.id   64d0650876284f55eb13a23f97306889
#
_cell.length_a   1.000
_cell.length_b   1.000
_cell.length_c   1.000
_cell.angle_alpha   90.00
_cell.angle_beta   90.00
_cell.angle_gamma   90.00
#
_symmetry.space_group_name_H-M   'P 1'
#
loop_
_entity.id
_entity.type
_entity.pdbx_description
1 polymer ?
#
loop_
_entity_poly.entity_id
_entity_poly.type
_entity_poly.pdbx_seq_one_letter_code
_entity_poly.pdbx_strand_id
1 'polypeptide(L)'
;MPKFHAQHLLTEPKKLPPPDEFEHHFGEYDPEPVKTLLSWTAPSRPFRKKDRSFYTTVAILIVLISLIALLAGQLLLVGVLLSFGFLVYVLNFVPPEDIRYKISTQGTTIGDHFYHWQELDSFWFTKKDGNNLLYILTRFRFPGALIIVLSPDFEEEQIKTIVARYLPFHEIAPRSLMEKWSEGLQKHFPLENPHS
;
A
#
# COMPACT_ATOMS: atom_id res chain seq x y z
N MET A 1 3.65 74.43 6.78
CA MET A 1 4.42 73.31 7.36
C MET A 1 3.64 72.76 8.52
N PRO A 2 2.99 71.62 8.43
CA PRO A 2 2.30 71.05 9.56
C PRO A 2 3.28 70.21 10.41
N LYS A 3 3.29 70.51 11.71
CA LYS A 3 4.09 69.80 12.72
C LYS A 3 3.50 68.42 12.98
N PHE A 4 4.22 67.36 12.60
CA PHE A 4 3.91 65.99 12.99
C PHE A 4 4.14 65.82 14.49
N HIS A 5 3.05 65.55 15.24
CA HIS A 5 3.11 65.13 16.64
C HIS A 5 3.43 63.62 16.68
N ALA A 6 4.69 63.29 16.93
CA ALA A 6 5.14 61.93 17.20
C ALA A 6 4.97 61.60 18.69
N GLN A 7 3.74 61.40 19.11
CA GLN A 7 3.41 61.02 20.52
C GLN A 7 2.39 59.89 20.61
N HIS A 8 2.62 58.78 19.93
CA HIS A 8 1.76 57.59 20.17
C HIS A 8 2.40 56.24 19.80
N LEU A 9 3.68 56.03 20.10
CA LEU A 9 4.35 54.74 19.85
C LEU A 9 5.18 54.26 21.05
N LEU A 10 4.77 54.60 22.26
CA LEU A 10 5.25 53.88 23.44
C LEU A 10 4.07 53.10 24.06
N THR A 11 3.63 52.06 23.32
CA THR A 11 2.84 51.01 23.97
C THR A 11 3.76 50.30 24.93
N GLU A 12 3.44 50.39 26.21
CA GLU A 12 4.09 49.62 27.27
C GLU A 12 4.23 48.17 26.83
N PRO A 13 5.38 47.50 27.07
CA PRO A 13 5.52 46.08 26.79
C PRO A 13 4.44 45.33 27.60
N LYS A 14 3.50 44.70 26.88
CA LYS A 14 2.45 43.85 27.47
C LYS A 14 3.16 42.84 28.37
N LYS A 15 2.97 43.02 29.69
CA LYS A 15 3.55 42.18 30.72
C LYS A 15 3.14 40.74 30.40
N LEU A 16 4.10 39.85 30.10
CA LEU A 16 3.87 38.44 29.88
C LEU A 16 3.22 37.87 31.15
N PRO A 17 2.16 37.07 31.01
CA PRO A 17 1.56 36.41 32.15
C PRO A 17 2.59 35.52 32.88
N PRO A 18 2.44 35.35 34.20
CA PRO A 18 3.36 34.54 34.99
C PRO A 18 3.40 33.08 34.46
N PRO A 19 4.53 32.37 34.62
CA PRO A 19 4.73 31.01 34.07
C PRO A 19 3.68 29.99 34.50
N ASP A 20 3.08 30.17 35.62
CA ASP A 20 2.01 29.34 36.20
C ASP A 20 0.66 29.46 35.47
N GLU A 21 0.41 30.59 34.80
CA GLU A 21 -0.78 30.77 33.97
C GLU A 21 -0.72 30.03 32.63
N PHE A 22 0.48 29.65 32.17
CA PHE A 22 0.66 28.88 30.95
C PHE A 22 0.43 27.39 31.15
N GLU A 23 0.60 26.85 32.35
CA GLU A 23 0.43 25.41 32.64
C GLU A 23 -1.03 24.96 32.62
N HIS A 24 -1.98 25.87 32.80
CA HIS A 24 -3.41 25.53 32.85
C HIS A 24 -4.17 25.65 31.53
N HIS A 25 -3.50 26.08 30.44
CA HIS A 25 -4.13 26.25 29.12
C HIS A 25 -3.71 25.24 28.07
N PHE A 26 -2.79 24.35 28.36
CA PHE A 26 -2.73 23.10 27.63
C PHE A 26 -3.85 22.24 28.18
N GLY A 27 -5.07 22.45 27.64
CA GLY A 27 -6.17 21.54 27.89
C GLY A 27 -5.62 20.14 27.77
N GLU A 28 -5.76 19.37 28.83
CA GLU A 28 -5.45 17.96 28.91
C GLU A 28 -6.02 17.33 27.62
N TYR A 29 -5.13 17.12 26.63
CA TYR A 29 -5.47 16.39 25.40
C TYR A 29 -5.67 14.96 25.88
N ASP A 30 -6.89 14.67 26.32
CA ASP A 30 -7.33 13.30 26.55
C ASP A 30 -7.48 12.67 25.15
N PRO A 31 -6.52 11.87 24.69
CA PRO A 31 -6.63 11.24 23.39
C PRO A 31 -7.82 10.31 23.47
N GLU A 32 -8.87 10.63 22.70
CA GLU A 32 -10.02 9.72 22.59
C GLU A 32 -9.52 8.29 22.45
N PRO A 33 -9.97 7.36 23.30
CA PRO A 33 -9.43 6.01 23.34
C PRO A 33 -9.58 5.37 21.95
N VAL A 34 -8.49 4.84 21.41
CA VAL A 34 -8.47 4.19 20.12
C VAL A 34 -9.46 3.03 20.12
N LYS A 35 -10.60 3.23 19.49
CA LYS A 35 -11.63 2.19 19.41
C LYS A 35 -11.42 1.36 18.15
N THR A 36 -11.16 0.07 18.32
CA THR A 36 -11.11 -0.87 17.20
C THR A 36 -12.52 -1.09 16.66
N LEU A 37 -12.72 -0.81 15.38
CA LEU A 37 -14.00 -0.97 14.68
C LEU A 37 -14.09 -2.36 14.04
N LEU A 38 -13.02 -2.80 13.37
CA LEU A 38 -12.90 -4.11 12.75
C LEU A 38 -11.51 -4.69 13.02
N SER A 39 -11.42 -6.02 13.16
CA SER A 39 -10.14 -6.74 13.28
C SER A 39 -10.28 -8.13 12.66
N TRP A 40 -9.31 -8.51 11.83
CA TRP A 40 -9.24 -9.86 11.24
C TRP A 40 -7.79 -10.26 11.01
N THR A 41 -7.61 -11.53 10.69
CA THR A 41 -6.32 -12.09 10.30
C THR A 41 -6.44 -12.58 8.87
N ALA A 42 -5.48 -12.20 8.02
CA ALA A 42 -5.42 -12.65 6.64
C ALA A 42 -3.96 -12.66 6.16
N PRO A 43 -3.66 -13.33 5.05
CA PRO A 43 -2.32 -13.36 4.48
C PRO A 43 -1.77 -11.96 4.23
N SER A 44 -0.47 -11.76 4.46
CA SER A 44 0.21 -10.47 4.24
C SER A 44 0.21 -10.00 2.78
N ARG A 45 -0.08 -10.91 1.86
CA ARG A 45 -0.22 -10.63 0.42
C ARG A 45 -1.23 -11.57 -0.21
N PRO A 46 -1.90 -11.18 -1.32
CA PRO A 46 -2.77 -12.09 -2.04
C PRO A 46 -1.93 -13.28 -2.53
N PHE A 47 -2.34 -14.47 -2.15
CA PHE A 47 -1.66 -15.71 -2.47
C PHE A 47 -2.64 -16.68 -3.14
N ARG A 48 -2.28 -17.15 -4.31
CA ARG A 48 -2.98 -18.24 -4.98
C ARG A 48 -2.03 -19.41 -5.15
N LYS A 49 -2.34 -20.50 -4.52
CA LYS A 49 -1.60 -21.74 -4.72
C LYS A 49 -1.74 -22.16 -6.19
N LYS A 50 -0.62 -22.24 -6.88
CA LYS A 50 -0.59 -22.72 -8.27
C LYS A 50 -0.92 -24.21 -8.32
N ASP A 51 -1.58 -24.64 -9.39
CA ASP A 51 -1.90 -26.05 -9.60
C ASP A 51 -0.64 -26.89 -9.81
N ARG A 52 -0.73 -28.17 -9.48
CA ARG A 52 0.36 -29.13 -9.72
C ARG A 52 0.84 -29.12 -11.16
N SER A 53 -0.08 -28.95 -12.11
CA SER A 53 0.23 -28.83 -13.54
C SER A 53 1.23 -27.72 -13.86
N PHE A 54 1.12 -26.55 -13.19
CA PHE A 54 2.07 -25.46 -13.36
C PHE A 54 3.49 -25.88 -12.96
N TYR A 55 3.65 -26.49 -11.77
CA TYR A 55 4.97 -26.94 -11.30
C TYR A 55 5.55 -28.04 -12.17
N THR A 56 4.72 -28.98 -12.62
CA THR A 56 5.16 -30.04 -13.53
C THR A 56 5.64 -29.46 -14.86
N THR A 57 4.89 -28.53 -15.44
CA THR A 57 5.29 -27.89 -16.71
C THR A 57 6.59 -27.10 -16.57
N VAL A 58 6.74 -26.31 -15.49
CA VAL A 58 7.97 -25.54 -15.23
C VAL A 58 9.15 -26.51 -14.99
N ALA A 59 8.95 -27.58 -14.23
CA ALA A 59 10.00 -28.57 -13.99
C ALA A 59 10.47 -29.26 -15.29
N ILE A 60 9.52 -29.70 -16.13
CA ILE A 60 9.84 -30.32 -17.43
C ILE A 60 10.62 -29.34 -18.30
N LEU A 61 10.21 -28.08 -18.37
CA LEU A 61 10.88 -27.05 -19.17
C LEU A 61 12.32 -26.82 -18.69
N ILE A 62 12.52 -26.70 -17.37
CA ILE A 62 13.83 -26.52 -16.76
C ILE A 62 14.73 -27.73 -17.03
N VAL A 63 14.21 -28.96 -16.88
CA VAL A 63 14.96 -30.19 -17.16
C VAL A 63 15.35 -30.26 -18.64
N LEU A 64 14.43 -29.95 -19.55
CA LEU A 64 14.69 -29.97 -20.99
C LEU A 64 15.78 -28.97 -21.38
N ILE A 65 15.68 -27.73 -20.91
CA ILE A 65 16.68 -26.69 -21.21
C ILE A 65 18.02 -27.05 -20.55
N SER A 66 18.03 -27.58 -19.34
CA SER A 66 19.24 -28.04 -18.65
C SER A 66 19.93 -29.18 -19.38
N LEU A 67 19.17 -30.10 -19.96
CA LEU A 67 19.70 -31.19 -20.76
C LEU A 67 20.39 -30.67 -22.02
N ILE A 68 19.78 -29.73 -22.73
CA ILE A 68 20.39 -29.07 -23.90
C ILE A 68 21.68 -28.35 -23.50
N ALA A 69 21.66 -27.60 -22.39
CA ALA A 69 22.83 -26.88 -21.89
C ALA A 69 23.98 -27.86 -21.52
N LEU A 70 23.63 -29.02 -20.94
CA LEU A 70 24.58 -30.08 -20.60
C LEU A 70 25.26 -30.67 -21.84
N LEU A 71 24.48 -30.98 -22.88
CA LEU A 71 24.99 -31.49 -24.16
C LEU A 71 25.87 -30.45 -24.84
N ALA A 72 25.60 -29.17 -24.67
CA ALA A 72 26.44 -28.09 -25.15
C ALA A 72 27.69 -27.83 -24.28
N GLY A 73 27.93 -28.62 -23.24
CA GLY A 73 29.08 -28.47 -22.31
C GLY A 73 28.99 -27.29 -21.34
N GLN A 74 27.81 -26.67 -21.20
CA GLN A 74 27.60 -25.43 -20.43
C GLN A 74 27.21 -25.76 -18.97
N LEU A 75 28.13 -26.34 -18.18
CA LEU A 75 27.85 -26.76 -16.79
C LEU A 75 27.41 -25.63 -15.87
N LEU A 76 28.00 -24.43 -16.02
CA LEU A 76 27.61 -23.24 -15.22
C LEU A 76 26.15 -22.85 -15.50
N LEU A 77 25.74 -22.91 -16.78
CA LEU A 77 24.36 -22.58 -17.17
C LEU A 77 23.36 -23.60 -16.57
N VAL A 78 23.71 -24.86 -16.50
CA VAL A 78 22.89 -25.89 -15.85
C VAL A 78 22.73 -25.55 -14.37
N GLY A 79 23.79 -25.17 -13.67
CA GLY A 79 23.72 -24.74 -12.26
C GLY A 79 22.79 -23.53 -12.04
N VAL A 80 22.88 -22.53 -12.93
CA VAL A 80 22.00 -21.35 -12.89
C VAL A 80 20.52 -21.74 -13.10
N LEU A 81 20.24 -22.58 -14.10
CA LEU A 81 18.87 -23.03 -14.40
C LEU A 81 18.25 -23.79 -13.23
N LEU A 82 19.01 -24.71 -12.62
CA LEU A 82 18.55 -25.45 -11.44
C LEU A 82 18.30 -24.53 -10.24
N SER A 83 19.19 -23.57 -9.99
CA SER A 83 19.01 -22.57 -8.93
C SER A 83 17.78 -21.70 -9.15
N PHE A 84 17.54 -21.29 -10.40
CA PHE A 84 16.36 -20.53 -10.77
C PHE A 84 15.07 -21.35 -10.60
N GLY A 85 15.10 -22.62 -11.01
CA GLY A 85 13.98 -23.54 -10.80
C GLY A 85 13.64 -23.73 -9.31
N PHE A 86 14.66 -23.90 -8.48
CA PHE A 86 14.50 -23.97 -7.05
C PHE A 86 13.90 -22.66 -6.47
N LEU A 87 14.38 -21.52 -6.91
CA LEU A 87 13.84 -20.23 -6.50
C LEU A 87 12.36 -20.08 -6.84
N VAL A 88 11.99 -20.42 -8.10
CA VAL A 88 10.59 -20.39 -8.53
C VAL A 88 9.74 -21.34 -7.69
N TYR A 89 10.24 -22.54 -7.37
CA TYR A 89 9.55 -23.50 -6.51
C TYR A 89 9.32 -22.90 -5.11
N VAL A 90 10.35 -22.41 -4.45
CA VAL A 90 10.27 -21.86 -3.08
C VAL A 90 9.30 -20.68 -3.01
N LEU A 91 9.42 -19.72 -3.94
CA LEU A 91 8.56 -18.51 -3.93
C LEU A 91 7.07 -18.80 -4.14
N ASN A 92 6.75 -19.91 -4.81
CA ASN A 92 5.35 -20.29 -5.07
C ASN A 92 4.81 -21.31 -4.07
N PHE A 93 5.67 -22.05 -3.38
CA PHE A 93 5.26 -23.11 -2.47
C PHE A 93 5.06 -22.61 -1.04
N VAL A 94 5.84 -21.62 -0.62
CA VAL A 94 5.75 -21.04 0.73
C VAL A 94 4.60 -20.05 0.80
N PRO A 95 3.51 -20.36 1.53
CA PRO A 95 2.43 -19.41 1.73
C PRO A 95 2.93 -18.18 2.49
N PRO A 96 2.36 -17.00 2.24
CA PRO A 96 2.67 -15.83 3.02
C PRO A 96 2.21 -16.01 4.47
N GLU A 97 2.90 -15.34 5.37
CA GLU A 97 2.52 -15.29 6.78
C GLU A 97 1.19 -14.57 6.97
N ASP A 98 0.38 -15.07 7.87
CA ASP A 98 -0.86 -14.42 8.27
C ASP A 98 -0.56 -13.28 9.22
N ILE A 99 -1.05 -12.10 8.90
CA ILE A 99 -0.91 -10.90 9.72
C ILE A 99 -2.27 -10.39 10.18
N ARG A 100 -2.24 -9.64 11.27
CA ARG A 100 -3.45 -9.03 11.82
C ARG A 100 -3.69 -7.67 11.19
N TYR A 101 -4.91 -7.48 10.71
CA TYR A 101 -5.43 -6.21 10.23
C TYR A 101 -6.42 -5.64 11.24
N LYS A 102 -6.36 -4.33 11.49
CA LYS A 102 -7.32 -3.62 12.35
C LYS A 102 -7.69 -2.30 11.71
N ILE A 103 -8.96 -1.98 11.74
CA ILE A 103 -9.49 -0.66 11.40
C ILE A 103 -10.01 -0.05 12.70
N SER A 104 -9.55 1.15 13.02
CA SER A 104 -9.87 1.87 14.24
C SER A 104 -10.38 3.28 13.95
N THR A 105 -10.81 3.99 14.98
CA THR A 105 -11.25 5.39 14.87
C THR A 105 -10.14 6.34 14.44
N GLN A 106 -8.87 6.02 14.71
CA GLN A 106 -7.72 6.89 14.45
C GLN A 106 -6.90 6.48 13.23
N GLY A 107 -7.10 5.26 12.71
CA GLY A 107 -6.31 4.76 11.58
C GLY A 107 -6.46 3.27 11.34
N THR A 108 -5.56 2.72 10.54
CA THR A 108 -5.49 1.29 10.23
C THR A 108 -4.17 0.69 10.69
N THR A 109 -4.21 -0.54 11.21
CA THR A 109 -3.02 -1.32 11.58
C THR A 109 -2.86 -2.48 10.61
N ILE A 110 -1.64 -2.69 10.12
CA ILE A 110 -1.25 -3.79 9.25
C ILE A 110 -0.05 -4.48 9.89
N GLY A 111 -0.27 -5.66 10.46
CA GLY A 111 0.73 -6.33 11.27
C GLY A 111 1.12 -5.47 12.48
N ASP A 112 2.37 -5.02 12.53
CA ASP A 112 2.92 -4.19 13.61
C ASP A 112 2.93 -2.69 13.28
N HIS A 113 2.51 -2.30 12.06
CA HIS A 113 2.53 -0.91 11.63
C HIS A 113 1.15 -0.26 11.75
N PHE A 114 1.11 0.90 12.41
CA PHE A 114 -0.08 1.73 12.52
C PHE A 114 0.02 2.93 11.57
N TYR A 115 -1.03 3.17 10.81
CA TYR A 115 -1.16 4.29 9.88
C TYR A 115 -2.34 5.15 10.28
N HIS A 116 -2.09 6.44 10.56
CA HIS A 116 -3.15 7.40 10.88
C HIS A 116 -3.96 7.75 9.63
N TRP A 117 -5.25 8.08 9.80
CA TRP A 117 -6.09 8.51 8.68
C TRP A 117 -5.54 9.72 7.94
N GLN A 118 -4.84 10.64 8.64
CA GLN A 118 -4.21 11.81 8.04
C GLN A 118 -3.05 11.47 7.07
N GLU A 119 -2.46 10.31 7.22
CA GLU A 119 -1.37 9.80 6.38
C GLU A 119 -1.88 9.12 5.11
N LEU A 120 -3.20 8.89 5.07
CA LEU A 120 -3.87 8.20 3.99
C LEU A 120 -4.64 9.21 3.13
N ASP A 121 -4.85 8.87 1.85
CA ASP A 121 -5.45 9.78 0.89
C ASP A 121 -6.82 9.30 0.41
N SER A 122 -6.90 8.10 -0.11
CA SER A 122 -8.11 7.54 -0.70
C SER A 122 -8.05 6.01 -0.70
N PHE A 123 -9.19 5.37 -0.99
CA PHE A 123 -9.25 3.92 -1.05
C PHE A 123 -10.15 3.41 -2.17
N TRP A 124 -9.90 2.16 -2.60
CA TRP A 124 -10.74 1.42 -3.56
C TRP A 124 -10.65 -0.07 -3.29
N PHE A 125 -11.61 -0.80 -3.83
CA PHE A 125 -11.59 -2.26 -3.79
C PHE A 125 -11.16 -2.81 -5.14
N THR A 126 -10.51 -3.95 -5.11
CA THR A 126 -10.18 -4.72 -6.32
C THR A 126 -10.21 -6.21 -6.02
N LYS A 127 -10.39 -7.00 -7.06
CA LYS A 127 -10.39 -8.45 -6.95
C LYS A 127 -9.18 -9.01 -7.69
N LYS A 128 -8.32 -9.72 -6.98
CA LYS A 128 -7.13 -10.32 -7.58
C LYS A 128 -6.90 -11.72 -7.03
N ASP A 129 -6.63 -12.67 -7.91
CA ASP A 129 -6.36 -14.07 -7.58
C ASP A 129 -7.44 -14.74 -6.71
N GLY A 130 -8.70 -14.30 -6.85
CA GLY A 130 -9.83 -14.79 -6.08
C GLY A 130 -10.00 -14.15 -4.70
N ASN A 131 -9.10 -13.25 -4.29
CA ASN A 131 -9.18 -12.50 -3.04
C ASN A 131 -9.74 -11.10 -3.27
N ASN A 132 -10.57 -10.64 -2.36
CA ASN A 132 -10.99 -9.26 -2.31
C ASN A 132 -9.90 -8.45 -1.59
N LEU A 133 -9.48 -7.36 -2.19
CA LEU A 133 -8.40 -6.52 -1.70
C LEU A 133 -8.91 -5.10 -1.50
N LEU A 134 -8.55 -4.51 -0.37
CA LEU A 134 -8.69 -3.10 -0.09
C LEU A 134 -7.34 -2.42 -0.32
N TYR A 135 -7.31 -1.49 -1.25
CA TYR A 135 -6.17 -0.62 -1.51
C TYR A 135 -6.41 0.71 -0.83
N ILE A 136 -5.43 1.19 -0.09
CA ILE A 136 -5.45 2.53 0.51
C ILE A 136 -4.22 3.27 0.03
N LEU A 137 -4.43 4.38 -0.68
CA LEU A 137 -3.35 5.25 -1.13
C LEU A 137 -2.79 6.02 0.07
N THR A 138 -1.47 6.09 0.16
CA THR A 138 -0.81 6.88 1.20
C THR A 138 -0.38 8.24 0.64
N ARG A 139 -0.27 9.23 1.51
CA ARG A 139 0.30 10.54 1.16
C ARG A 139 1.81 10.51 1.09
N PHE A 140 2.43 9.41 1.54
CA PHE A 140 3.87 9.21 1.48
C PHE A 140 4.30 8.69 0.11
N ARG A 141 5.54 8.99 -0.25
CA ARG A 141 6.15 8.45 -1.46
C ARG A 141 6.39 6.94 -1.35
N PHE A 142 6.62 6.45 -0.13
CA PHE A 142 6.86 5.03 0.16
C PHE A 142 6.37 4.67 1.56
N PRO A 143 5.55 3.60 1.71
CA PRO A 143 4.85 2.88 0.65
C PRO A 143 3.78 3.76 -0.02
N GLY A 144 3.69 3.77 -1.35
CA GLY A 144 2.72 4.59 -2.08
C GLY A 144 1.28 4.11 -1.94
N ALA A 145 1.06 2.84 -1.61
CA ALA A 145 -0.24 2.25 -1.33
C ALA A 145 -0.10 1.08 -0.36
N LEU A 146 -1.09 0.93 0.50
CA LEU A 146 -1.28 -0.22 1.38
C LEU A 146 -2.22 -1.21 0.71
N ILE A 147 -1.89 -2.49 0.79
CA ILE A 147 -2.70 -3.58 0.25
C ILE A 147 -3.17 -4.43 1.43
N ILE A 148 -4.46 -4.49 1.61
CA ILE A 148 -5.10 -5.22 2.71
C ILE A 148 -5.93 -6.34 2.10
N VAL A 149 -5.64 -7.59 2.49
CA VAL A 149 -6.41 -8.76 2.09
C VAL A 149 -7.64 -8.84 2.99
N LEU A 150 -8.83 -8.85 2.39
CA LEU A 150 -10.07 -8.95 3.14
C LEU A 150 -10.36 -10.40 3.52
N SER A 151 -10.83 -10.59 4.74
CA SER A 151 -11.37 -11.89 5.14
C SER A 151 -12.70 -12.14 4.42
N PRO A 152 -12.99 -13.39 4.03
CA PRO A 152 -14.29 -13.76 3.47
C PRO A 152 -15.48 -13.49 4.41
N ASP A 153 -15.22 -13.34 5.71
CA ASP A 153 -16.23 -13.09 6.73
C ASP A 153 -16.81 -11.67 6.70
N PHE A 154 -16.13 -10.75 6.00
CA PHE A 154 -16.55 -9.36 5.90
C PHE A 154 -17.00 -9.00 4.50
N GLU A 155 -18.19 -8.40 4.42
CA GLU A 155 -18.69 -7.84 3.17
C GLU A 155 -17.96 -6.54 2.83
N GLU A 156 -17.65 -6.36 1.56
CA GLU A 156 -17.01 -5.16 1.01
C GLU A 156 -17.75 -3.87 1.43
N GLU A 157 -19.08 -3.94 1.44
CA GLU A 157 -19.95 -2.80 1.75
C GLU A 157 -19.87 -2.38 3.23
N GLN A 158 -19.66 -3.33 4.14
CA GLN A 158 -19.44 -3.04 5.57
C GLN A 158 -18.13 -2.25 5.77
N ILE A 159 -17.06 -2.72 5.14
CA ILE A 159 -15.75 -2.07 5.23
C ILE A 159 -15.80 -0.69 4.57
N LYS A 160 -16.44 -0.60 3.40
CA LYS A 160 -16.66 0.67 2.68
C LYS A 160 -17.38 1.70 3.57
N THR A 161 -18.47 1.30 4.21
CA THR A 161 -19.25 2.19 5.09
C THR A 161 -18.41 2.74 6.24
N ILE A 162 -17.50 1.96 6.78
CA ILE A 162 -16.63 2.38 7.89
C ILE A 162 -15.51 3.27 7.40
N VAL A 163 -14.78 2.86 6.35
CA VAL A 163 -13.61 3.57 5.84
C VAL A 163 -14.01 4.88 5.14
N ALA A 164 -15.16 4.93 4.47
CA ALA A 164 -15.67 6.12 3.79
C ALA A 164 -15.98 7.29 4.74
N ARG A 165 -16.05 7.05 6.07
CA ARG A 165 -16.16 8.12 7.07
C ARG A 165 -14.87 8.93 7.21
N TYR A 166 -13.73 8.34 6.84
CA TYR A 166 -12.40 8.91 7.05
C TYR A 166 -11.69 9.23 5.74
N LEU A 167 -11.93 8.43 4.68
CA LEU A 167 -11.24 8.55 3.39
C LEU A 167 -12.23 8.57 2.23
N PRO A 168 -11.95 9.32 1.16
CA PRO A 168 -12.74 9.29 -0.07
C PRO A 168 -12.60 7.93 -0.76
N PHE A 169 -13.75 7.42 -1.21
CA PHE A 169 -13.84 6.18 -1.99
C PHE A 169 -13.70 6.46 -3.49
N HIS A 170 -12.91 5.68 -4.18
CA HIS A 170 -12.81 5.68 -5.64
C HIS A 170 -13.34 4.36 -6.22
N GLU A 171 -14.30 4.44 -7.15
CA GLU A 171 -14.81 3.24 -7.85
C GLU A 171 -13.77 2.63 -8.78
N ILE A 172 -12.93 3.47 -9.36
CA ILE A 172 -11.88 3.06 -10.30
C ILE A 172 -10.53 3.30 -9.64
N ALA A 173 -9.69 2.26 -9.66
CA ALA A 173 -8.31 2.39 -9.21
C ALA A 173 -7.64 3.59 -9.92
N PRO A 174 -6.98 4.51 -9.18
CA PRO A 174 -6.24 5.57 -9.80
C PRO A 174 -5.21 4.95 -10.75
N ARG A 175 -5.14 5.47 -11.98
CA ARG A 175 -4.29 4.93 -13.05
C ARG A 175 -2.88 4.69 -12.53
N SER A 176 -2.47 3.44 -12.57
CA SER A 176 -1.16 3.00 -12.12
C SER A 176 -0.07 3.72 -12.94
N LEU A 177 1.08 3.96 -12.34
CA LEU A 177 2.24 4.50 -13.06
C LEU A 177 2.60 3.63 -14.27
N MET A 178 2.32 2.32 -14.20
CA MET A 178 2.50 1.38 -15.31
C MET A 178 1.57 1.67 -16.49
N GLU A 179 0.31 2.05 -16.23
CA GLU A 179 -0.62 2.47 -17.29
C GLU A 179 -0.18 3.78 -17.94
N LYS A 180 0.29 4.74 -17.15
CA LYS A 180 0.89 5.98 -17.68
C LYS A 180 2.12 5.71 -18.53
N TRP A 181 2.95 4.73 -18.16
CA TRP A 181 4.12 4.32 -18.92
C TRP A 181 3.73 3.57 -20.20
N SER A 182 2.73 2.68 -20.13
CA SER A 182 2.24 1.97 -21.33
C SER A 182 1.59 2.92 -22.33
N GLU A 183 0.80 3.89 -21.88
CA GLU A 183 0.24 4.95 -22.71
C GLU A 183 1.36 5.82 -23.36
N GLY A 184 2.40 6.15 -22.58
CA GLY A 184 3.57 6.86 -23.08
C GLY A 184 4.33 6.09 -24.16
N LEU A 185 4.51 4.78 -23.96
CA LEU A 185 5.15 3.89 -24.94
C LEU A 185 4.28 3.71 -26.19
N GLN A 186 2.97 3.48 -26.04
CA GLN A 186 2.04 3.37 -27.17
C GLN A 186 1.96 4.66 -27.99
N LYS A 187 2.06 5.81 -27.34
CA LYS A 187 2.08 7.11 -28.03
C LYS A 187 3.36 7.37 -28.82
N HIS A 188 4.48 6.79 -28.38
CA HIS A 188 5.78 6.90 -29.07
C HIS A 188 6.02 5.79 -30.10
N PHE A 189 5.39 4.63 -29.91
CA PHE A 189 5.48 3.47 -30.81
C PHE A 189 4.05 2.96 -31.09
N PRO A 190 3.30 3.59 -32.01
CA PRO A 190 2.02 3.07 -32.43
C PRO A 190 2.24 1.74 -33.18
N LEU A 191 2.02 0.62 -32.46
CA LEU A 191 2.17 -0.74 -33.02
C LEU A 191 0.94 -1.16 -33.86
N GLU A 192 -0.11 -0.35 -33.88
CA GLU A 192 -1.27 -0.57 -34.72
C GLU A 192 -1.40 0.57 -35.74
N ASN A 193 -1.20 0.22 -37.02
CA ASN A 193 -1.66 1.05 -38.13
C ASN A 193 -3.17 0.95 -38.23
N PRO A 194 -3.95 2.05 -38.10
CA PRO A 194 -5.41 2.00 -38.23
C PRO A 194 -5.88 2.04 -39.70
N HIS A 195 -5.10 1.51 -40.65
CA HIS A 195 -5.46 1.46 -42.05
C HIS A 195 -5.14 0.09 -42.65
N SER A 196 -6.10 -0.81 -42.54
CA SER A 196 -6.36 -1.88 -43.52
C SER A 196 -7.81 -2.35 -43.36
#